data_742eebdc147a25bdbaf9ed6b6424bc8e
#
_entry.id   742eebdc147a25bdbaf9ed6b6424bc8e
#
_cell.length_a   1.000
_cell.length_b   1.000
_cell.length_c   1.000
_cell.angle_alpha   90.00
_cell.angle_beta   90.00
_cell.angle_gamma   90.00
#
_symmetry.space_group_name_H-M   'P 1'
#
loop_
_entity.id
_entity.type
_entity.pdbx_description
1 polymer ?
#
loop_
_entity_poly.entity_id
_entity_poly.type
_entity_poly.pdbx_seq_one_letter_code
_entity_poly.pdbx_strand_id
1 'polypeptide(L)'
;MTFRAKPVARRSGRSGWGAGDRRNTLINAGFAGAIVVAILILVGYGAWTWYDDHFGVAASVDGQVITRDDLRNRLEIEQFRLAYVEGRIRTLMAKGQISATDGAQQLAFLDQRRQVLPSLSLERLVDAMLMARLAADEAISVGEDDVSAQLLVEATTSEQRHVWMIEIEPQVDEVTGQVGEPQRAEARARAEAALADLKAGKPWEEIAQTTSDSTTAAQGGDLGWMGQESGYDEAFMAAVFALEPNVPSQVIEGADVAFRIGRATEIAPEEVDATLETQIEEAGIGLDRYRLAVRDDVVRIKLSETIVAQLSQPGPQRHVLELYLPEPNRSQLGEPGVKVRHILFAPNDDPDAASDLPSDDPAWATAKGDAEAAYAELKAHPENFDAMAREVSDEPSAAETGGKQPWYFESSTIEEPFKDAILAPGLEPGQILEPVISSFGWHVIQFLRPEGEGEQAWAESLKAQLDDGADFEQLVRDNSESDTAGEGGELGWIARGQLEETLELGIFDTPVGEVSDVVVNAGDGYYLFKVLAEEVREPTDEQLQIFEDQGFSRWYSDKKAAANIEYAIGPAA
;
A
#
# COMPACT_ATOMS: atom_id res chain seq x y z
N MET A 1 39.03 28.20 -111.14
CA MET A 1 37.92 27.24 -111.05
C MET A 1 37.04 27.65 -109.92
N THR A 2 35.91 28.25 -110.23
CA THR A 2 34.98 28.82 -109.26
C THR A 2 33.81 27.83 -109.06
N PHE A 3 33.68 27.29 -107.90
CA PHE A 3 32.48 26.48 -107.55
C PHE A 3 31.37 27.38 -107.01
N ARG A 4 30.27 27.46 -107.72
CA ARG A 4 29.03 28.12 -107.29
C ARG A 4 28.23 27.14 -106.40
N ALA A 5 27.98 27.52 -105.18
CA ALA A 5 27.05 26.81 -104.29
C ALA A 5 25.61 27.14 -104.72
N LYS A 6 24.77 26.10 -104.78
CA LYS A 6 23.32 26.24 -105.02
C LYS A 6 22.63 26.66 -103.73
N PRO A 7 21.60 27.53 -103.77
CA PRO A 7 20.85 27.89 -102.55
C PRO A 7 19.97 26.75 -102.08
N VAL A 8 20.06 26.42 -100.79
CA VAL A 8 19.19 25.50 -100.13
C VAL A 8 17.85 26.19 -99.79
N ALA A 9 16.76 25.69 -100.37
CA ALA A 9 15.41 26.18 -100.07
C ALA A 9 15.04 25.87 -98.65
N ARG A 10 14.80 26.92 -97.82
CA ARG A 10 14.16 26.78 -96.51
C ARG A 10 12.71 26.33 -96.67
N ARG A 11 12.40 25.05 -96.36
CA ARG A 11 11.04 24.59 -96.18
C ARG A 11 10.51 25.17 -94.81
N SER A 12 9.58 26.10 -94.94
CA SER A 12 8.76 26.51 -93.77
C SER A 12 7.87 25.35 -93.34
N GLY A 13 8.33 24.60 -92.34
CA GLY A 13 7.49 23.59 -91.72
C GLY A 13 6.42 24.28 -90.89
N ARG A 14 5.19 24.30 -91.40
CA ARG A 14 4.01 24.48 -90.52
C ARG A 14 4.01 23.28 -89.56
N SER A 15 4.31 23.50 -88.27
CA SER A 15 4.12 22.55 -87.19
C SER A 15 2.61 22.39 -87.00
N GLY A 16 2.03 21.41 -87.68
CA GLY A 16 0.73 20.90 -87.29
C GLY A 16 0.89 20.18 -85.94
N TRP A 17 0.18 20.59 -84.97
CA TRP A 17 0.08 19.85 -83.75
C TRP A 17 -0.60 18.48 -84.07
N GLY A 18 0.21 17.48 -84.26
CA GLY A 18 -0.23 16.16 -84.54
C GLY A 18 -0.89 15.49 -83.29
N ALA A 19 -1.74 14.50 -83.56
CA ALA A 19 -2.45 13.73 -82.46
C ALA A 19 -1.49 13.14 -81.39
N GLY A 20 -0.17 12.98 -81.75
CA GLY A 20 0.88 12.52 -80.80
C GLY A 20 1.26 13.57 -79.78
N ASP A 21 1.30 14.87 -80.22
CA ASP A 21 1.64 15.96 -79.27
C ASP A 21 0.52 16.15 -78.20
N ARG A 22 -0.73 16.06 -78.63
CA ARG A 22 -1.87 16.11 -77.65
C ARG A 22 -1.85 14.99 -76.65
N ARG A 23 -1.51 13.75 -77.08
CA ARG A 23 -1.40 12.59 -76.22
C ARG A 23 -0.26 12.74 -75.20
N ASN A 24 0.92 13.23 -75.66
CA ASN A 24 2.06 13.47 -74.76
C ASN A 24 1.75 14.61 -73.77
N THR A 25 1.07 15.68 -74.23
CA THR A 25 0.61 16.76 -73.33
C THR A 25 -0.40 16.26 -72.28
N LEU A 26 -1.33 15.42 -72.66
CA LEU A 26 -2.28 14.82 -71.72
C LEU A 26 -1.60 13.86 -70.74
N ILE A 27 -0.63 13.06 -71.20
CA ILE A 27 0.15 12.16 -70.30
C ILE A 27 1.00 13.02 -69.34
N ASN A 28 1.65 14.05 -69.80
CA ASN A 28 2.44 14.94 -68.93
C ASN A 28 1.57 15.75 -67.96
N ALA A 29 0.40 16.21 -68.44
CA ALA A 29 -0.59 16.85 -67.53
C ALA A 29 -1.13 15.89 -66.50
N GLY A 30 -1.42 14.62 -66.87
CA GLY A 30 -1.82 13.57 -65.97
C GLY A 30 -0.72 13.22 -64.94
N PHE A 31 0.54 13.15 -65.40
CA PHE A 31 1.69 12.93 -64.51
C PHE A 31 1.93 14.11 -63.55
N ALA A 32 1.86 15.34 -64.07
CA ALA A 32 1.94 16.55 -63.24
C ALA A 32 0.78 16.61 -62.22
N GLY A 33 -0.43 16.26 -62.65
CA GLY A 33 -1.60 16.12 -61.75
C GLY A 33 -1.40 15.07 -60.66
N ALA A 34 -0.84 13.91 -61.01
CA ALA A 34 -0.51 12.85 -60.04
C ALA A 34 0.55 13.30 -59.03
N ILE A 35 1.56 14.04 -59.45
CA ILE A 35 2.57 14.64 -58.56
C ILE A 35 1.92 15.64 -57.59
N VAL A 36 1.05 16.52 -58.09
CA VAL A 36 0.34 17.51 -57.26
C VAL A 36 -0.54 16.80 -56.24
N VAL A 37 -1.27 15.75 -56.64
CA VAL A 37 -2.09 14.94 -55.72
C VAL A 37 -1.21 14.23 -54.66
N ALA A 38 -0.07 13.65 -55.06
CA ALA A 38 0.87 13.03 -54.13
C ALA A 38 1.44 14.07 -53.13
N ILE A 39 1.78 15.28 -53.58
CA ILE A 39 2.23 16.36 -52.67
C ILE A 39 1.09 16.76 -51.73
N LEU A 40 -0.14 16.91 -52.20
CA LEU A 40 -1.28 17.25 -51.34
C LEU A 40 -1.57 16.16 -50.30
N ILE A 41 -1.42 14.89 -50.68
CA ILE A 41 -1.53 13.78 -49.73
C ILE A 41 -0.42 13.85 -48.67
N LEU A 42 0.83 14.08 -49.07
CA LEU A 42 1.97 14.20 -48.16
C LEU A 42 1.82 15.41 -47.24
N VAL A 43 1.40 16.55 -47.76
CA VAL A 43 1.15 17.76 -46.96
C VAL A 43 -0.05 17.55 -46.03
N GLY A 44 -1.12 16.94 -46.53
CA GLY A 44 -2.29 16.61 -45.72
C GLY A 44 -1.97 15.61 -44.61
N TYR A 45 -1.18 14.57 -44.92
CA TYR A 45 -0.71 13.61 -43.93
C TYR A 45 0.23 14.29 -42.92
N GLY A 46 1.19 15.10 -43.38
CA GLY A 46 2.07 15.84 -42.47
C GLY A 46 1.33 16.84 -41.57
N ALA A 47 0.30 17.51 -42.10
CA ALA A 47 -0.53 18.39 -41.30
C ALA A 47 -1.39 17.62 -40.30
N TRP A 48 -1.91 16.45 -40.72
CA TRP A 48 -2.68 15.58 -39.80
C TRP A 48 -1.82 14.98 -38.71
N THR A 49 -0.62 14.47 -39.04
CA THR A 49 0.31 13.95 -38.03
C THR A 49 0.74 15.03 -37.05
N TRP A 50 1.06 16.25 -37.58
CA TRP A 50 1.41 17.38 -36.73
C TRP A 50 0.24 17.74 -35.79
N TYR A 51 -0.99 17.78 -36.32
CA TYR A 51 -2.18 18.06 -35.50
C TYR A 51 -2.42 16.98 -34.44
N ASP A 52 -2.32 15.70 -34.80
CA ASP A 52 -2.49 14.58 -33.89
C ASP A 52 -1.40 14.56 -32.84
N ASP A 53 -0.16 14.85 -33.19
CA ASP A 53 0.97 14.91 -32.26
C ASP A 53 0.84 16.04 -31.24
N HIS A 54 0.13 17.14 -31.56
CA HIS A 54 -0.01 18.29 -30.66
C HIS A 54 -1.37 18.33 -29.97
N PHE A 55 -2.44 18.08 -30.70
CA PHE A 55 -3.83 18.21 -30.20
C PHE A 55 -4.56 16.87 -30.09
N GLY A 56 -3.88 15.75 -30.40
CA GLY A 56 -4.43 14.42 -30.19
C GLY A 56 -4.71 14.19 -28.72
N VAL A 57 -5.78 13.47 -28.44
CA VAL A 57 -6.19 13.12 -27.06
C VAL A 57 -5.18 12.17 -26.45
N ALA A 58 -4.70 12.46 -25.25
CA ALA A 58 -3.93 11.55 -24.41
C ALA A 58 -4.83 10.83 -23.40
N ALA A 59 -5.68 11.58 -22.73
CA ALA A 59 -6.73 11.08 -21.84
C ALA A 59 -7.90 12.06 -21.77
N SER A 60 -9.01 11.65 -21.15
CA SER A 60 -10.07 12.58 -20.75
C SER A 60 -10.60 12.24 -19.36
N VAL A 61 -11.05 13.26 -18.63
CA VAL A 61 -11.69 13.15 -17.32
C VAL A 61 -13.03 13.86 -17.39
N ASP A 62 -14.13 13.13 -17.25
CA ASP A 62 -15.50 13.63 -17.35
C ASP A 62 -15.77 14.49 -18.62
N GLY A 63 -15.16 14.06 -19.73
CA GLY A 63 -15.26 14.72 -21.03
C GLY A 63 -14.32 15.92 -21.23
N GLN A 64 -13.54 16.33 -20.24
CA GLN A 64 -12.45 17.29 -20.41
C GLN A 64 -11.21 16.59 -20.96
N VAL A 65 -10.62 17.13 -22.03
CA VAL A 65 -9.55 16.48 -22.78
C VAL A 65 -8.19 16.92 -22.27
N ILE A 66 -7.30 15.95 -22.04
CA ILE A 66 -5.86 16.12 -21.86
C ILE A 66 -5.22 15.84 -23.21
N THR A 67 -4.50 16.81 -23.78
CA THR A 67 -3.85 16.68 -25.07
C THR A 67 -2.46 16.04 -24.96
N ARG A 68 -1.91 15.59 -26.09
CA ARG A 68 -0.51 15.11 -26.14
C ARG A 68 0.50 16.20 -25.85
N ASP A 69 0.16 17.48 -26.15
CA ASP A 69 1.00 18.62 -25.77
C ASP A 69 1.01 18.83 -24.25
N ASP A 70 -0.13 18.69 -23.58
CA ASP A 70 -0.19 18.76 -22.11
C ASP A 70 0.69 17.68 -21.48
N LEU A 71 0.60 16.44 -22.00
CA LEU A 71 1.45 15.34 -21.55
C LEU A 71 2.94 15.61 -21.77
N ARG A 72 3.31 16.13 -22.94
CA ARG A 72 4.70 16.48 -23.25
C ARG A 72 5.21 17.57 -22.32
N ASN A 73 4.43 18.61 -22.13
CA ASN A 73 4.74 19.71 -21.23
C ASN A 73 4.92 19.21 -19.78
N ARG A 74 4.03 18.34 -19.31
CA ARG A 74 4.15 17.77 -17.97
C ARG A 74 5.39 16.88 -17.86
N LEU A 75 5.66 16.05 -18.85
CA LEU A 75 6.84 15.18 -18.88
C LEU A 75 8.15 15.99 -18.81
N GLU A 76 8.26 17.11 -19.53
CA GLU A 76 9.43 18.00 -19.46
C GLU A 76 9.63 18.54 -18.03
N ILE A 77 8.56 18.96 -17.35
CA ILE A 77 8.62 19.43 -15.97
C ILE A 77 9.08 18.31 -15.03
N GLU A 78 8.51 17.11 -15.15
CA GLU A 78 8.87 15.99 -14.29
C GLU A 78 10.32 15.51 -14.55
N GLN A 79 10.79 15.55 -15.80
CA GLN A 79 12.19 15.27 -16.11
C GLN A 79 13.14 16.29 -15.46
N PHE A 80 12.78 17.57 -15.50
CA PHE A 80 13.53 18.61 -14.82
C PHE A 80 13.56 18.39 -13.31
N ARG A 81 12.41 18.13 -12.69
CA ARG A 81 12.30 17.84 -11.24
C ARG A 81 13.21 16.68 -10.81
N LEU A 82 13.21 15.59 -11.59
CA LEU A 82 14.10 14.46 -11.31
C LEU A 82 15.58 14.84 -11.46
N ALA A 83 15.95 15.59 -12.51
CA ALA A 83 17.32 16.05 -12.71
C ALA A 83 17.77 17.01 -11.60
N TYR A 84 16.88 17.89 -11.15
CA TYR A 84 17.14 18.81 -10.05
C TYR A 84 17.39 18.08 -8.73
N VAL A 85 16.54 17.09 -8.37
CA VAL A 85 16.74 16.26 -7.19
C VAL A 85 18.02 15.44 -7.29
N GLU A 86 18.32 14.86 -8.47
CA GLU A 86 19.57 14.15 -8.72
C GLU A 86 20.79 15.05 -8.47
N GLY A 87 20.76 16.29 -8.96
CA GLY A 87 21.80 17.29 -8.71
C GLY A 87 22.01 17.59 -7.22
N ARG A 88 20.92 17.71 -6.47
CA ARG A 88 20.96 17.91 -5.01
C ARG A 88 21.57 16.71 -4.29
N ILE A 89 21.15 15.47 -4.59
CA ILE A 89 21.71 14.26 -4.01
C ILE A 89 23.24 14.21 -4.25
N ARG A 90 23.69 14.45 -5.49
CA ARG A 90 25.13 14.48 -5.83
C ARG A 90 25.88 15.55 -5.07
N THR A 91 25.26 16.71 -4.82
CA THR A 91 25.84 17.80 -4.05
C THR A 91 25.97 17.40 -2.56
N LEU A 92 24.94 16.78 -1.98
CA LEU A 92 24.96 16.26 -0.61
C LEU A 92 26.04 15.18 -0.45
N MET A 93 26.17 14.26 -1.41
CA MET A 93 27.25 13.26 -1.43
C MET A 93 28.63 13.92 -1.48
N ALA A 94 28.81 14.94 -2.31
CA ALA A 94 30.09 15.67 -2.42
C ALA A 94 30.44 16.44 -1.16
N LYS A 95 29.44 16.96 -0.44
CA LYS A 95 29.60 17.61 0.87
C LYS A 95 29.79 16.59 2.02
N GLY A 96 29.65 15.28 1.77
CA GLY A 96 29.68 14.23 2.81
C GLY A 96 28.44 14.23 3.72
N GLN A 97 27.37 14.89 3.32
CA GLN A 97 26.09 15.00 4.04
C GLN A 97 25.11 13.84 3.77
N ILE A 98 25.50 12.92 2.92
CA ILE A 98 24.85 11.64 2.69
C ILE A 98 25.94 10.61 2.39
N SER A 99 25.78 9.36 2.86
CA SER A 99 26.74 8.32 2.57
C SER A 99 26.77 7.97 1.09
N ALA A 100 27.88 7.43 0.60
CA ALA A 100 27.97 6.96 -0.79
C ALA A 100 26.97 5.85 -1.08
N THR A 101 26.63 5.00 -0.11
CA THR A 101 25.66 3.92 -0.24
C THR A 101 24.24 4.46 -0.34
N ASP A 102 23.84 5.32 0.58
CA ASP A 102 22.48 5.90 0.61
C ASP A 102 22.25 6.79 -0.61
N GLY A 103 23.26 7.60 -0.98
CA GLY A 103 23.20 8.40 -2.20
C GLY A 103 23.07 7.55 -3.45
N ALA A 104 23.81 6.43 -3.56
CA ALA A 104 23.67 5.51 -4.69
C ALA A 104 22.30 4.83 -4.73
N GLN A 105 21.72 4.47 -3.58
CA GLN A 105 20.39 3.89 -3.47
C GLN A 105 19.31 4.91 -3.92
N GLN A 106 19.41 6.15 -3.45
CA GLN A 106 18.48 7.22 -3.87
C GLN A 106 18.58 7.50 -5.38
N LEU A 107 19.79 7.54 -5.95
CA LEU A 107 19.99 7.72 -7.39
C LEU A 107 19.41 6.54 -8.19
N ALA A 108 19.57 5.31 -7.72
CA ALA A 108 18.97 4.12 -8.35
C ALA A 108 17.43 4.17 -8.35
N PHE A 109 16.83 4.65 -7.25
CA PHE A 109 15.38 4.89 -7.17
C PHE A 109 14.91 5.95 -8.19
N LEU A 110 15.66 7.06 -8.35
CA LEU A 110 15.35 8.06 -9.38
C LEU A 110 15.44 7.49 -10.80
N ASP A 111 16.40 6.59 -11.06
CA ASP A 111 16.54 5.93 -12.37
C ASP A 111 15.36 4.98 -12.66
N GLN A 112 14.88 4.24 -11.68
CA GLN A 112 13.64 3.44 -11.82
C GLN A 112 12.44 4.34 -12.12
N ARG A 113 12.29 5.44 -11.36
CA ARG A 113 11.21 6.40 -11.57
C ARG A 113 11.24 7.04 -12.96
N ARG A 114 12.45 7.28 -13.51
CA ARG A 114 12.63 7.81 -14.87
C ARG A 114 12.09 6.88 -15.95
N GLN A 115 12.14 5.55 -15.76
CA GLN A 115 11.63 4.57 -16.73
C GLN A 115 10.12 4.60 -16.88
N VAL A 116 9.40 4.89 -15.81
CA VAL A 116 7.92 4.96 -15.78
C VAL A 116 7.39 6.40 -15.85
N LEU A 117 8.26 7.36 -16.06
CA LEU A 117 7.91 8.79 -16.03
C LEU A 117 6.80 9.19 -17.01
N PRO A 118 6.74 8.66 -18.26
CA PRO A 118 5.66 9.01 -19.18
C PRO A 118 4.27 8.62 -18.66
N SER A 119 4.13 7.41 -18.09
CA SER A 119 2.86 6.97 -17.49
C SER A 119 2.53 7.77 -16.23
N LEU A 120 3.51 8.00 -15.36
CA LEU A 120 3.33 8.84 -14.16
C LEU A 120 2.92 10.28 -14.51
N SER A 121 3.47 10.85 -15.61
CA SER A 121 3.10 12.20 -16.05
C SER A 121 1.67 12.27 -16.55
N LEU A 122 1.19 11.23 -17.23
CA LEU A 122 -0.21 11.13 -17.65
C LEU A 122 -1.15 11.01 -16.46
N GLU A 123 -0.83 10.12 -15.52
CA GLU A 123 -1.61 9.97 -14.28
C GLU A 123 -1.66 11.27 -13.48
N ARG A 124 -0.54 11.98 -13.32
CA ARG A 124 -0.53 13.29 -12.65
C ARG A 124 -1.43 14.33 -13.31
N LEU A 125 -1.54 14.33 -14.64
CA LEU A 125 -2.46 15.23 -15.34
C LEU A 125 -3.91 14.83 -15.12
N VAL A 126 -4.22 13.54 -15.16
CA VAL A 126 -5.55 13.01 -14.85
C VAL A 126 -5.93 13.37 -13.42
N ASP A 127 -5.03 13.11 -12.47
CA ASP A 127 -5.23 13.43 -11.05
C ASP A 127 -5.39 14.94 -10.84
N ALA A 128 -4.54 15.78 -11.46
CA ALA A 128 -4.65 17.24 -11.35
C ALA A 128 -6.00 17.76 -11.85
N MET A 129 -6.48 17.24 -12.98
CA MET A 129 -7.79 17.64 -13.55
C MET A 129 -8.95 17.21 -12.63
N LEU A 130 -8.90 16.00 -12.11
CA LEU A 130 -9.92 15.49 -11.19
C LEU A 130 -9.89 16.25 -9.85
N MET A 131 -8.69 16.42 -9.25
CA MET A 131 -8.52 17.12 -7.98
C MET A 131 -8.90 18.60 -8.07
N ALA A 132 -8.64 19.27 -9.21
CA ALA A 132 -9.09 20.65 -9.42
C ALA A 132 -10.61 20.78 -9.37
N ARG A 133 -11.36 19.81 -9.93
CA ARG A 133 -12.81 19.76 -9.82
C ARG A 133 -13.24 19.50 -8.39
N LEU A 134 -12.69 18.48 -7.74
CA LEU A 134 -13.03 18.13 -6.36
C LEU A 134 -12.73 19.27 -5.38
N ALA A 135 -11.60 19.97 -5.58
CA ALA A 135 -11.26 21.15 -4.79
C ALA A 135 -12.27 22.31 -4.98
N ALA A 136 -12.81 22.46 -6.21
CA ALA A 136 -13.87 23.45 -6.45
C ALA A 136 -15.18 23.05 -5.75
N ASP A 137 -15.52 21.77 -5.72
CA ASP A 137 -16.70 21.25 -5.00
C ASP A 137 -16.56 21.50 -3.47
N GLU A 138 -15.34 21.39 -2.93
CA GLU A 138 -14.99 21.69 -1.54
C GLU A 138 -14.74 23.21 -1.28
N ALA A 139 -14.98 24.08 -2.27
CA ALA A 139 -14.73 25.52 -2.20
C ALA A 139 -13.26 25.91 -1.87
N ILE A 140 -12.31 25.07 -2.20
CA ILE A 140 -10.88 25.31 -2.01
C ILE A 140 -10.36 26.23 -3.10
N SER A 141 -9.60 27.25 -2.72
CA SER A 141 -8.93 28.16 -3.64
C SER A 141 -7.41 28.16 -3.42
N VAL A 142 -6.66 28.27 -4.50
CA VAL A 142 -5.20 28.38 -4.50
C VAL A 142 -4.79 29.73 -5.06
N GLY A 143 -4.17 30.57 -4.22
CA GLY A 143 -3.62 31.87 -4.58
C GLY A 143 -2.19 31.81 -5.12
N GLU A 144 -1.68 32.95 -5.63
CA GLU A 144 -0.28 33.03 -6.08
C GLU A 144 0.71 32.93 -4.92
N ASP A 145 0.30 33.36 -3.72
CA ASP A 145 1.15 33.24 -2.52
C ASP A 145 1.35 31.77 -2.14
N ASP A 146 0.31 30.94 -2.25
CA ASP A 146 0.39 29.49 -2.00
C ASP A 146 1.36 28.81 -2.97
N VAL A 147 1.24 29.16 -4.27
CA VAL A 147 2.13 28.63 -5.32
C VAL A 147 3.59 29.07 -5.08
N SER A 148 3.78 30.32 -4.64
CA SER A 148 5.12 30.84 -4.35
C SER A 148 5.73 30.18 -3.11
N ALA A 149 4.92 29.91 -2.08
CA ALA A 149 5.34 29.18 -0.90
C ALA A 149 5.76 27.75 -1.25
N GLN A 150 4.97 27.04 -2.06
CA GLN A 150 5.32 25.68 -2.51
C GLN A 150 6.56 25.65 -3.40
N LEU A 151 6.74 26.64 -4.27
CA LEU A 151 7.97 26.76 -5.07
C LEU A 151 9.21 26.98 -4.20
N LEU A 152 9.06 27.76 -3.11
CA LEU A 152 10.11 27.94 -2.11
C LEU A 152 10.43 26.60 -1.39
N VAL A 153 9.42 25.80 -1.05
CA VAL A 153 9.63 24.45 -0.48
C VAL A 153 10.42 23.58 -1.47
N GLU A 154 10.08 23.58 -2.76
CA GLU A 154 10.85 22.83 -3.77
C GLU A 154 12.32 23.31 -3.89
N ALA A 155 12.56 24.62 -3.74
CA ALA A 155 13.89 25.20 -3.75
C ALA A 155 14.70 24.94 -2.48
N THR A 156 14.05 24.56 -1.39
CA THR A 156 14.68 24.43 -0.08
C THR A 156 15.25 23.02 0.15
N THR A 157 16.47 22.96 0.62
CA THR A 157 17.06 21.77 1.24
C THR A 157 16.92 21.94 2.74
N SER A 158 16.15 21.09 3.39
CA SER A 158 15.91 21.14 4.82
C SER A 158 17.19 20.94 5.63
N GLU A 159 17.23 21.47 6.85
CA GLU A 159 18.32 21.26 7.79
C GLU A 159 18.61 19.76 7.93
N GLN A 160 19.90 19.44 7.93
CA GLN A 160 20.41 18.10 8.19
C GLN A 160 21.30 18.12 9.42
N ARG A 161 21.22 17.07 10.24
CA ARG A 161 22.09 16.90 11.40
C ARG A 161 22.82 15.56 11.33
N HIS A 162 24.10 15.54 11.71
CA HIS A 162 24.82 14.29 11.90
C HIS A 162 24.46 13.75 13.29
N VAL A 163 23.62 12.73 13.31
CA VAL A 163 22.92 12.24 14.51
C VAL A 163 23.60 11.01 15.08
N TRP A 164 23.67 10.96 16.39
CA TRP A 164 24.19 9.84 17.16
C TRP A 164 23.17 9.43 18.20
N MET A 165 23.05 8.13 18.46
CA MET A 165 22.05 7.55 19.35
C MET A 165 22.64 6.52 20.29
N ILE A 166 22.17 6.54 21.53
CA ILE A 166 22.26 5.44 22.49
C ILE A 166 20.84 4.93 22.70
N GLU A 167 20.60 3.68 22.40
CA GLU A 167 19.27 3.04 22.50
C GLU A 167 19.33 1.93 23.53
N ILE A 168 18.32 1.86 24.39
CA ILE A 168 18.20 0.87 25.43
C ILE A 168 16.82 0.24 25.34
N GLU A 169 16.80 -1.02 24.96
CA GLU A 169 15.59 -1.80 24.82
C GLU A 169 15.20 -2.46 26.16
N PRO A 170 13.89 -2.49 26.51
CA PRO A 170 13.41 -3.32 27.59
C PRO A 170 13.65 -4.80 27.29
N GLN A 171 14.15 -5.55 28.27
CA GLN A 171 14.31 -6.99 28.12
C GLN A 171 12.94 -7.67 28.15
N VAL A 172 12.73 -8.62 27.27
CA VAL A 172 11.51 -9.45 27.27
C VAL A 172 11.52 -10.35 28.52
N ASP A 173 10.40 -10.45 29.21
CA ASP A 173 10.24 -11.38 30.32
C ASP A 173 10.32 -12.82 29.80
N GLU A 174 11.25 -13.62 30.35
CA GLU A 174 11.54 -14.99 29.90
C GLU A 174 10.36 -15.96 30.11
N VAL A 175 9.41 -15.61 30.98
CA VAL A 175 8.28 -16.48 31.34
C VAL A 175 7.03 -16.11 30.53
N THR A 176 6.77 -14.80 30.36
CA THR A 176 5.56 -14.31 29.70
C THR A 176 5.77 -13.99 28.22
N GLY A 177 7.03 -13.87 27.78
CA GLY A 177 7.35 -13.42 26.42
C GLY A 177 6.98 -11.96 26.12
N GLN A 178 6.63 -11.16 27.13
CA GLN A 178 6.14 -9.80 27.00
C GLN A 178 7.03 -8.78 27.71
N VAL A 179 6.94 -7.52 27.27
CA VAL A 179 7.57 -6.37 27.94
C VAL A 179 6.56 -5.71 28.87
N GLY A 180 6.71 -5.93 30.17
CA GLY A 180 5.87 -5.32 31.20
C GLY A 180 6.49 -4.05 31.80
N GLU A 181 5.77 -3.42 32.74
CA GLU A 181 6.24 -2.23 33.47
C GLU A 181 7.56 -2.42 34.23
N PRO A 182 7.87 -3.58 34.83
CA PRO A 182 9.17 -3.78 35.48
C PRO A 182 10.34 -3.71 34.48
N GLN A 183 10.20 -4.32 33.30
CA GLN A 183 11.20 -4.31 32.22
C GLN A 183 11.41 -2.90 31.64
N ARG A 184 10.32 -2.15 31.45
CA ARG A 184 10.37 -0.75 31.03
C ARG A 184 11.08 0.13 32.07
N ALA A 185 10.74 -0.04 33.34
CA ALA A 185 11.36 0.73 34.42
C ALA A 185 12.86 0.45 34.55
N GLU A 186 13.30 -0.80 34.34
CA GLU A 186 14.72 -1.17 34.31
C GLU A 186 15.45 -0.54 33.13
N ALA A 187 14.89 -0.64 31.91
CA ALA A 187 15.48 -0.02 30.72
C ALA A 187 15.58 1.50 30.87
N ARG A 188 14.53 2.16 31.39
CA ARG A 188 14.55 3.60 31.69
C ARG A 188 15.67 3.94 32.68
N ALA A 189 15.83 3.18 33.76
CA ALA A 189 16.88 3.42 34.74
C ALA A 189 18.28 3.24 34.13
N ARG A 190 18.49 2.28 33.21
CA ARG A 190 19.72 2.13 32.44
C ARG A 190 19.99 3.35 31.56
N ALA A 191 18.96 3.87 30.87
CA ALA A 191 19.07 5.07 30.04
C ALA A 191 19.40 6.32 30.88
N GLU A 192 18.74 6.50 32.03
CA GLU A 192 19.03 7.63 32.94
C GLU A 192 20.45 7.55 33.51
N ALA A 193 20.95 6.35 33.81
CA ALA A 193 22.34 6.16 34.25
C ALA A 193 23.33 6.51 33.14
N ALA A 194 23.08 6.06 31.88
CA ALA A 194 23.88 6.45 30.73
C ALA A 194 23.90 7.97 30.52
N LEU A 195 22.76 8.63 30.62
CA LEU A 195 22.67 10.09 30.53
C LEU A 195 23.44 10.80 31.66
N ALA A 196 23.38 10.27 32.89
CA ALA A 196 24.13 10.81 34.02
C ALA A 196 25.63 10.69 33.79
N ASP A 197 26.11 9.59 33.25
CA ASP A 197 27.49 9.35 32.87
C ASP A 197 27.96 10.32 31.78
N LEU A 198 27.14 10.56 30.74
CA LEU A 198 27.42 11.56 29.71
C LEU A 198 27.52 12.97 30.29
N LYS A 199 26.60 13.33 31.20
CA LYS A 199 26.60 14.62 31.89
C LYS A 199 27.80 14.78 32.86
N ALA A 200 28.33 13.67 33.36
CA ALA A 200 29.56 13.63 34.15
C ALA A 200 30.86 13.73 33.30
N GLY A 201 30.70 13.73 31.95
CA GLY A 201 31.80 13.92 31.00
C GLY A 201 32.46 12.64 30.54
N LYS A 202 31.83 11.46 30.73
CA LYS A 202 32.32 10.22 30.09
C LYS A 202 32.18 10.32 28.56
N PRO A 203 33.11 9.73 27.80
CA PRO A 203 33.03 9.74 26.34
C PRO A 203 31.76 9.10 25.84
N TRP A 204 31.10 9.73 24.85
CA TRP A 204 29.89 9.22 24.22
C TRP A 204 30.08 7.81 23.64
N GLU A 205 31.19 7.62 22.93
CA GLU A 205 31.51 6.37 22.23
C GLU A 205 31.66 5.20 23.22
N GLU A 206 32.22 5.46 24.43
CA GLU A 206 32.37 4.47 25.50
C GLU A 206 30.98 4.03 26.01
N ILE A 207 30.11 5.00 26.29
CA ILE A 207 28.75 4.69 26.77
C ILE A 207 27.92 4.00 25.68
N ALA A 208 27.98 4.46 24.43
CA ALA A 208 27.28 3.83 23.31
C ALA A 208 27.70 2.37 23.13
N GLN A 209 29.02 2.10 23.11
CA GLN A 209 29.55 0.74 22.92
C GLN A 209 29.27 -0.22 24.09
N THR A 210 29.09 0.30 25.29
CA THR A 210 28.92 -0.54 26.50
C THR A 210 27.48 -0.69 26.95
N THR A 211 26.59 0.23 26.53
CA THR A 211 25.24 0.32 27.10
C THR A 211 24.14 0.28 26.06
N SER A 212 24.45 0.68 24.80
CA SER A 212 23.45 0.71 23.73
C SER A 212 23.14 -0.68 23.19
N ASP A 213 21.87 -0.97 23.04
CA ASP A 213 21.33 -2.19 22.41
C ASP A 213 21.19 -2.01 20.89
N SER A 214 21.41 -0.78 20.34
CA SER A 214 21.34 -0.48 18.91
C SER A 214 22.36 -1.26 18.09
N THR A 215 22.01 -1.61 16.85
CA THR A 215 22.92 -2.20 15.86
C THR A 215 24.12 -1.30 15.52
N THR A 216 23.99 0.01 15.75
CA THR A 216 25.07 1.00 15.56
C THR A 216 25.97 1.20 16.78
N ALA A 217 25.72 0.50 17.90
CA ALA A 217 26.48 0.64 19.15
C ALA A 217 28.00 0.49 18.94
N ALA A 218 28.43 -0.51 18.15
CA ALA A 218 29.84 -0.75 17.86
C ALA A 218 30.52 0.41 17.11
N GLN A 219 29.76 1.23 16.38
CA GLN A 219 30.16 2.46 15.69
C GLN A 219 29.94 3.70 16.56
N GLY A 220 29.68 3.55 17.86
CA GLY A 220 29.40 4.63 18.79
C GLY A 220 28.00 5.20 18.67
N GLY A 221 27.08 4.49 18.00
CA GLY A 221 25.71 4.94 17.80
C GLY A 221 25.53 5.94 16.65
N ASP A 222 26.44 5.94 15.67
CA ASP A 222 26.37 6.83 14.50
C ASP A 222 25.21 6.44 13.59
N LEU A 223 24.24 7.35 13.41
CA LEU A 223 23.13 7.22 12.47
C LEU A 223 23.37 7.97 11.15
N GLY A 224 24.46 8.75 11.08
CA GLY A 224 24.79 9.57 9.93
C GLY A 224 24.00 10.88 9.87
N TRP A 225 23.94 11.46 8.66
CA TRP A 225 23.19 12.67 8.40
C TRP A 225 21.70 12.38 8.23
N MET A 226 20.87 13.06 9.00
CA MET A 226 19.42 12.87 9.00
C MET A 226 18.71 14.22 8.92
N GLY A 227 17.59 14.24 8.17
CA GLY A 227 16.60 15.32 8.22
C GLY A 227 15.58 15.07 9.33
N GLN A 228 14.89 16.09 9.77
CA GLN A 228 13.88 15.96 10.81
C GLN A 228 12.76 14.97 10.41
N GLU A 229 12.41 14.93 9.13
CA GLU A 229 11.38 14.07 8.55
C GLU A 229 11.98 12.78 7.93
N SER A 230 13.02 12.22 8.52
CA SER A 230 13.73 11.04 7.98
C SER A 230 12.99 9.72 8.11
N GLY A 231 11.76 9.71 8.68
CA GLY A 231 10.98 8.49 8.96
C GLY A 231 11.50 7.69 10.16
N TYR A 232 12.38 8.28 10.97
CA TYR A 232 12.79 7.76 12.27
C TYR A 232 11.80 8.21 13.36
N ASP A 233 11.94 7.68 14.58
CA ASP A 233 11.09 8.06 15.72
C ASP A 233 10.94 9.59 15.85
N GLU A 234 9.69 10.08 15.74
CA GLU A 234 9.40 11.52 15.67
C GLU A 234 9.82 12.26 16.95
N ALA A 235 9.55 11.69 18.12
CA ALA A 235 9.90 12.29 19.41
C ALA A 235 11.41 12.39 19.56
N PHE A 236 12.15 11.37 19.12
CA PHE A 236 13.61 11.36 19.11
C PHE A 236 14.17 12.43 18.16
N MET A 237 13.66 12.49 16.92
CA MET A 237 14.13 13.47 15.95
C MET A 237 13.81 14.90 16.38
N ALA A 238 12.60 15.17 16.87
CA ALA A 238 12.23 16.48 17.41
C ALA A 238 13.16 16.92 18.55
N ALA A 239 13.46 16.00 19.46
CA ALA A 239 14.37 16.30 20.57
C ALA A 239 15.79 16.60 20.08
N VAL A 240 16.35 15.80 19.15
CA VAL A 240 17.70 16.01 18.61
C VAL A 240 17.80 17.32 17.82
N PHE A 241 16.76 17.66 17.05
CA PHE A 241 16.73 18.90 16.27
C PHE A 241 16.56 20.17 17.12
N ALA A 242 16.14 20.04 18.38
CA ALA A 242 16.09 21.15 19.33
C ALA A 242 17.42 21.42 20.06
N LEU A 243 18.46 20.58 19.86
CA LEU A 243 19.71 20.67 20.62
C LEU A 243 20.78 21.50 19.91
N GLU A 244 21.66 22.11 20.72
CA GLU A 244 22.95 22.60 20.24
C GLU A 244 23.90 21.42 19.94
N PRO A 245 24.89 21.57 19.04
CA PRO A 245 25.84 20.53 18.72
C PRO A 245 26.55 19.94 19.95
N ASN A 246 26.70 18.64 20.00
CA ASN A 246 27.36 17.87 21.06
C ASN A 246 26.63 17.87 22.42
N VAL A 247 25.44 18.40 22.51
CA VAL A 247 24.61 18.32 23.73
C VAL A 247 23.74 17.04 23.67
N PRO A 248 23.80 16.15 24.68
CA PRO A 248 22.93 15.01 24.75
C PRO A 248 21.49 15.42 25.08
N SER A 249 20.50 14.74 24.48
CA SER A 249 19.09 14.90 24.82
C SER A 249 18.79 14.44 26.25
N GLN A 250 17.58 14.68 26.72
CA GLN A 250 17.02 13.88 27.79
C GLN A 250 16.78 12.44 27.30
N VAL A 251 16.45 11.53 28.21
CA VAL A 251 15.95 10.20 27.83
C VAL A 251 14.58 10.37 27.18
N ILE A 252 14.40 9.77 26.01
CA ILE A 252 13.20 9.80 25.18
C ILE A 252 12.68 8.39 25.11
N GLU A 253 11.42 8.19 25.40
CA GLU A 253 10.73 6.92 25.20
C GLU A 253 10.09 6.93 23.82
N GLY A 254 10.46 5.99 22.95
CA GLY A 254 9.92 5.86 21.60
C GLY A 254 8.58 5.11 21.59
N ALA A 255 7.88 5.19 20.48
CA ALA A 255 6.63 4.46 20.27
C ALA A 255 6.81 2.92 20.38
N ASP A 256 7.99 2.41 20.09
CA ASP A 256 8.44 1.02 20.23
C ASP A 256 8.89 0.65 21.64
N VAL A 257 8.61 1.50 22.63
CA VAL A 257 8.97 1.38 24.05
C VAL A 257 10.47 1.34 24.35
N ALA A 258 11.35 1.56 23.36
CA ALA A 258 12.77 1.72 23.57
C ALA A 258 13.09 3.11 24.15
N PHE A 259 14.17 3.21 24.95
CA PHE A 259 14.63 4.46 25.53
C PHE A 259 15.87 4.96 24.80
N ARG A 260 15.82 6.20 24.32
CA ARG A 260 16.86 6.79 23.47
C ARG A 260 17.46 8.03 24.08
N ILE A 261 18.77 8.20 23.88
CA ILE A 261 19.49 9.45 24.12
C ILE A 261 20.14 9.82 22.79
N GLY A 262 19.84 11.02 22.28
CA GLY A 262 20.37 11.52 21.02
C GLY A 262 21.35 12.68 21.22
N ARG A 263 22.24 12.87 20.26
CA ARG A 263 22.99 14.12 20.05
C ARG A 263 23.19 14.39 18.58
N ALA A 264 23.39 15.64 18.21
CA ALA A 264 23.93 16.01 16.91
C ALA A 264 25.36 16.52 17.06
N THR A 265 26.27 16.13 16.18
CA THR A 265 27.67 16.63 16.22
C THR A 265 27.91 17.75 15.24
N GLU A 266 27.22 17.72 14.10
CA GLU A 266 27.31 18.70 13.03
C GLU A 266 25.90 19.06 12.54
N ILE A 267 25.74 20.32 12.12
CA ILE A 267 24.49 20.86 11.57
C ILE A 267 24.80 21.44 10.19
N ALA A 268 24.11 20.95 9.18
CA ALA A 268 23.99 21.57 7.87
C ALA A 268 22.67 22.37 7.87
N PRO A 269 22.73 23.71 7.91
CA PRO A 269 21.52 24.51 8.01
C PRO A 269 20.67 24.39 6.76
N GLU A 270 19.41 24.76 6.87
CA GLU A 270 18.51 24.92 5.75
C GLU A 270 19.14 25.82 4.67
N GLU A 271 19.08 25.39 3.40
CA GLU A 271 19.65 26.13 2.26
C GLU A 271 18.57 26.29 1.16
N VAL A 272 18.29 27.52 0.79
CA VAL A 272 17.38 27.85 -0.33
C VAL A 272 18.19 28.04 -1.59
N ASP A 273 17.88 27.28 -2.63
CA ASP A 273 18.45 27.48 -3.97
C ASP A 273 17.77 28.66 -4.66
N ALA A 274 18.34 29.84 -4.51
CA ALA A 274 17.87 31.06 -5.16
C ALA A 274 17.96 31.03 -6.71
N THR A 275 18.53 29.99 -7.30
CA THR A 275 18.70 29.87 -8.76
C THR A 275 17.67 28.96 -9.43
N LEU A 276 16.77 28.30 -8.68
CA LEU A 276 15.78 27.38 -9.21
C LEU A 276 14.96 27.98 -10.36
N GLU A 277 14.43 29.20 -10.19
CA GLU A 277 13.64 29.86 -11.24
C GLU A 277 14.47 30.11 -12.51
N THR A 278 15.75 30.47 -12.35
CA THR A 278 16.67 30.64 -13.48
C THR A 278 16.94 29.30 -14.16
N GLN A 279 17.13 28.24 -13.40
CA GLN A 279 17.36 26.89 -13.97
C GLN A 279 16.13 26.39 -14.75
N ILE A 280 14.91 26.69 -14.29
CA ILE A 280 13.65 26.37 -15.00
C ILE A 280 13.59 27.06 -16.36
N GLU A 281 13.94 28.35 -16.40
CA GLU A 281 13.99 29.13 -17.67
C GLU A 281 15.11 28.65 -18.59
N GLU A 282 16.31 28.37 -18.08
CA GLU A 282 17.43 27.82 -18.85
C GLU A 282 17.13 26.43 -19.44
N ALA A 283 16.32 25.64 -18.76
CA ALA A 283 15.81 24.34 -19.24
C ALA A 283 14.77 24.49 -20.36
N GLY A 284 14.31 25.72 -20.65
CA GLY A 284 13.31 26.01 -21.71
C GLY A 284 11.87 25.65 -21.30
N ILE A 285 11.62 25.39 -20.04
CA ILE A 285 10.29 25.02 -19.52
C ILE A 285 9.38 26.25 -19.49
N GLY A 286 9.90 27.40 -19.05
CA GLY A 286 9.15 28.61 -18.76
C GLY A 286 8.50 28.60 -17.38
N LEU A 287 8.77 29.66 -16.60
CA LEU A 287 8.37 29.73 -15.20
C LEU A 287 6.85 29.68 -15.02
N ASP A 288 6.07 30.34 -15.87
CA ASP A 288 4.61 30.31 -15.81
C ASP A 288 4.05 28.89 -15.94
N ARG A 289 4.59 28.10 -16.87
CA ARG A 289 4.18 26.70 -17.08
C ARG A 289 4.56 25.81 -15.90
N TYR A 290 5.74 26.04 -15.32
CA TYR A 290 6.16 25.34 -14.11
C TYR A 290 5.26 25.67 -12.92
N ARG A 291 4.91 26.96 -12.72
CA ARG A 291 3.99 27.41 -11.66
C ARG A 291 2.60 26.79 -11.76
N LEU A 292 2.11 26.47 -12.96
CA LEU A 292 0.86 25.70 -13.13
C LEU A 292 0.98 24.29 -12.54
N ALA A 293 2.10 23.60 -12.78
CA ALA A 293 2.31 22.28 -12.19
C ALA A 293 2.47 22.35 -10.66
N VAL A 294 3.11 23.38 -10.12
CA VAL A 294 3.18 23.64 -8.68
C VAL A 294 1.78 23.93 -8.11
N ARG A 295 0.94 24.66 -8.85
CA ARG A 295 -0.46 24.91 -8.46
C ARG A 295 -1.26 23.61 -8.31
N ASP A 296 -1.07 22.64 -9.24
CA ASP A 296 -1.70 21.31 -9.14
C ASP A 296 -1.28 20.60 -7.86
N ASP A 297 0.01 20.67 -7.49
CA ASP A 297 0.51 20.08 -6.24
C ASP A 297 -0.10 20.76 -5.00
N VAL A 298 -0.24 22.09 -5.01
CA VAL A 298 -0.90 22.86 -3.92
C VAL A 298 -2.38 22.52 -3.81
N VAL A 299 -3.09 22.34 -4.93
CA VAL A 299 -4.49 21.88 -4.94
C VAL A 299 -4.60 20.54 -4.22
N ARG A 300 -3.72 19.59 -4.54
CA ARG A 300 -3.69 18.27 -3.90
C ARG A 300 -3.43 18.38 -2.40
N ILE A 301 -2.45 19.19 -1.98
CA ILE A 301 -2.12 19.38 -0.56
C ILE A 301 -3.33 19.94 0.20
N LYS A 302 -3.88 21.06 -0.25
CA LYS A 302 -5.03 21.70 0.41
C LYS A 302 -6.28 20.82 0.44
N LEU A 303 -6.50 20.05 -0.64
CA LEU A 303 -7.61 19.09 -0.69
C LEU A 303 -7.40 17.98 0.34
N SER A 304 -6.18 17.43 0.43
CA SER A 304 -5.83 16.42 1.43
C SER A 304 -6.05 16.93 2.86
N GLU A 305 -5.51 18.09 3.18
CA GLU A 305 -5.68 18.73 4.49
C GLU A 305 -7.16 18.97 4.83
N THR A 306 -7.96 19.42 3.86
CA THR A 306 -9.38 19.69 4.05
C THR A 306 -10.15 18.40 4.33
N ILE A 307 -9.92 17.34 3.54
CA ILE A 307 -10.62 16.07 3.71
C ILE A 307 -10.22 15.38 5.04
N VAL A 308 -8.93 15.35 5.38
CA VAL A 308 -8.47 14.82 6.67
C VAL A 308 -9.10 15.60 7.82
N ALA A 309 -9.12 16.94 7.74
CA ALA A 309 -9.76 17.77 8.75
C ALA A 309 -11.27 17.52 8.86
N GLN A 310 -11.96 17.21 7.76
CA GLN A 310 -13.39 16.85 7.78
C GLN A 310 -13.61 15.49 8.44
N LEU A 311 -12.80 14.47 8.10
CA LEU A 311 -12.86 13.13 8.69
C LEU A 311 -12.57 13.15 10.19
N SER A 312 -11.71 14.08 10.63
CA SER A 312 -11.33 14.24 12.04
C SER A 312 -12.39 14.97 12.88
N GLN A 313 -13.50 15.43 12.30
CA GLN A 313 -14.60 16.01 13.06
C GLN A 313 -15.51 14.94 13.65
N PRO A 314 -16.23 15.24 14.75
CA PRO A 314 -17.29 14.38 15.24
C PRO A 314 -18.30 14.07 14.13
N GLY A 315 -18.53 12.78 13.90
CA GLY A 315 -19.38 12.30 12.83
C GLY A 315 -20.18 11.04 13.21
N PRO A 316 -21.11 10.61 12.34
CA PRO A 316 -21.83 9.37 12.57
C PRO A 316 -20.86 8.20 12.51
N GLN A 317 -20.84 7.40 13.58
CA GLN A 317 -20.12 6.14 13.67
C GLN A 317 -21.10 5.01 13.91
N ARG A 318 -20.78 3.82 13.45
CA ARG A 318 -21.59 2.62 13.64
C ARG A 318 -20.88 1.60 14.49
N HIS A 319 -21.58 1.04 15.46
CA HIS A 319 -21.12 -0.08 16.29
C HIS A 319 -21.43 -1.36 15.53
N VAL A 320 -20.41 -2.16 15.22
CA VAL A 320 -20.49 -3.21 14.21
C VAL A 320 -19.88 -4.51 14.71
N LEU A 321 -20.55 -5.63 14.43
CA LEU A 321 -19.95 -6.96 14.45
C LEU A 321 -19.68 -7.42 13.02
N GLU A 322 -18.61 -8.21 12.84
CA GLU A 322 -18.12 -8.71 11.55
C GLU A 322 -18.09 -10.23 11.51
N LEU A 323 -18.50 -10.81 10.39
CA LEU A 323 -18.17 -12.18 10.00
C LEU A 323 -17.36 -12.13 8.72
N TYR A 324 -16.15 -12.64 8.74
CA TYR A 324 -15.21 -12.61 7.64
C TYR A 324 -14.84 -14.01 7.15
N LEU A 325 -14.89 -14.22 5.84
CA LEU A 325 -14.47 -15.44 5.15
C LEU A 325 -13.46 -15.06 4.06
N PRO A 326 -12.17 -15.43 4.21
CA PRO A 326 -11.16 -15.08 3.20
C PRO A 326 -11.39 -15.80 1.88
N GLU A 327 -10.98 -15.18 0.76
CA GLU A 327 -10.89 -15.89 -0.52
C GLU A 327 -9.89 -17.04 -0.38
N PRO A 328 -10.26 -18.28 -0.82
CA PRO A 328 -9.34 -19.38 -0.76
C PRO A 328 -8.13 -19.12 -1.67
N ASN A 329 -6.96 -19.58 -1.23
CA ASN A 329 -5.75 -19.49 -2.04
C ASN A 329 -5.91 -20.31 -3.34
N ARG A 330 -6.15 -19.62 -4.45
CA ARG A 330 -6.47 -20.22 -5.78
C ARG A 330 -5.34 -21.07 -6.39
N SER A 331 -4.19 -21.20 -5.75
CA SER A 331 -3.11 -22.08 -6.25
C SER A 331 -3.49 -23.57 -6.26
N GLN A 332 -4.56 -23.96 -5.57
CA GLN A 332 -5.05 -25.32 -5.43
C GLN A 332 -6.46 -25.55 -6.06
N LEU A 333 -6.89 -24.66 -6.94
CA LEU A 333 -8.18 -24.79 -7.66
C LEU A 333 -8.28 -26.10 -8.43
N GLY A 334 -9.32 -26.86 -8.13
CA GLY A 334 -9.70 -28.09 -8.83
C GLY A 334 -9.62 -29.37 -7.99
N GLU A 335 -9.10 -29.30 -6.75
CA GLU A 335 -9.20 -30.39 -5.77
C GLU A 335 -10.29 -30.05 -4.75
N PRO A 336 -11.20 -30.99 -4.42
CA PRO A 336 -12.18 -30.75 -3.35
C PRO A 336 -11.46 -30.57 -2.01
N GLY A 337 -11.67 -29.42 -1.39
CA GLY A 337 -11.12 -29.08 -0.08
C GLY A 337 -12.12 -29.33 1.04
N VAL A 338 -11.61 -29.40 2.25
CA VAL A 338 -12.39 -29.45 3.50
C VAL A 338 -11.87 -28.44 4.50
N LYS A 339 -12.79 -27.88 5.29
CA LYS A 339 -12.51 -27.01 6.42
C LYS A 339 -12.83 -27.74 7.70
N VAL A 340 -11.90 -27.69 8.64
CA VAL A 340 -12.04 -28.34 9.96
C VAL A 340 -11.53 -27.40 11.05
N ARG A 341 -11.89 -27.72 12.30
CA ARG A 341 -11.19 -27.22 13.49
C ARG A 341 -10.83 -28.41 14.39
N HIS A 342 -9.77 -28.29 15.19
CA HIS A 342 -9.35 -29.35 16.06
C HIS A 342 -8.90 -28.84 17.44
N ILE A 343 -8.89 -29.76 18.40
CA ILE A 343 -8.24 -29.61 19.70
C ILE A 343 -7.15 -30.66 19.76
N LEU A 344 -5.92 -30.25 20.02
CA LEU A 344 -4.77 -31.11 20.18
C LEU A 344 -4.52 -31.38 21.66
N PHE A 345 -4.35 -32.64 22.01
CA PHE A 345 -3.86 -33.09 23.30
C PHE A 345 -2.52 -33.77 23.12
N ALA A 346 -1.46 -33.08 23.47
CA ALA A 346 -0.09 -33.57 23.31
C ALA A 346 0.39 -34.35 24.55
N PRO A 347 1.23 -35.39 24.39
CA PRO A 347 1.92 -36.00 25.53
C PRO A 347 2.74 -34.96 26.31
N ASN A 348 2.53 -34.83 27.60
CA ASN A 348 3.14 -33.85 28.50
C ASN A 348 2.85 -32.38 28.13
N ASP A 349 1.77 -32.09 27.42
CA ASP A 349 1.35 -30.78 26.96
C ASP A 349 2.44 -30.10 26.04
N ASP A 350 3.24 -30.92 25.34
CA ASP A 350 4.34 -30.46 24.47
C ASP A 350 4.26 -31.18 23.11
N PRO A 351 3.60 -30.58 22.11
CA PRO A 351 3.46 -31.17 20.80
C PRO A 351 4.79 -31.30 20.03
N ASP A 352 5.75 -30.40 20.27
CA ASP A 352 7.04 -30.43 19.59
C ASP A 352 7.91 -31.60 20.07
N ALA A 353 7.85 -31.92 21.37
CA ALA A 353 8.57 -33.04 21.95
C ALA A 353 7.84 -34.38 21.79
N ALA A 354 6.57 -34.40 21.43
CA ALA A 354 5.76 -35.61 21.34
C ALA A 354 6.36 -36.68 20.43
N SER A 355 6.89 -36.30 19.27
CA SER A 355 7.47 -37.23 18.29
C SER A 355 8.74 -37.94 18.78
N ASP A 356 9.42 -37.40 19.81
CA ASP A 356 10.63 -37.95 20.40
C ASP A 356 10.31 -38.99 21.51
N LEU A 357 9.07 -39.06 21.97
CA LEU A 357 8.64 -39.99 23.00
C LEU A 357 8.39 -41.41 22.45
N PRO A 358 8.80 -42.47 23.18
CA PRO A 358 8.41 -43.83 22.83
C PRO A 358 6.87 -43.96 22.75
N SER A 359 6.38 -44.75 21.80
CA SER A 359 4.93 -44.94 21.59
C SER A 359 4.22 -45.64 22.76
N ASP A 360 4.98 -46.28 23.68
CA ASP A 360 4.48 -46.91 24.91
C ASP A 360 4.68 -46.04 26.17
N ASP A 361 5.09 -44.77 26.00
CA ASP A 361 5.19 -43.82 27.11
C ASP A 361 3.80 -43.54 27.69
N PRO A 362 3.65 -43.56 29.04
CA PRO A 362 2.38 -43.30 29.70
C PRO A 362 1.72 -41.96 29.35
N ALA A 363 2.48 -40.96 28.95
CA ALA A 363 1.98 -39.64 28.54
C ALA A 363 1.01 -39.75 27.35
N TRP A 364 1.26 -40.65 26.37
CA TRP A 364 0.32 -40.92 25.28
C TRP A 364 -1.04 -41.45 25.75
N ALA A 365 -1.06 -42.26 26.82
CA ALA A 365 -2.31 -42.76 27.39
C ALA A 365 -3.08 -41.66 28.14
N THR A 366 -2.37 -40.73 28.77
CA THR A 366 -2.97 -39.55 29.41
C THR A 366 -3.60 -38.64 28.35
N ALA A 367 -2.84 -38.20 27.35
CA ALA A 367 -3.35 -37.36 26.26
C ALA A 367 -4.56 -38.00 25.54
N LYS A 368 -4.54 -39.33 25.37
CA LYS A 368 -5.70 -40.07 24.84
C LYS A 368 -6.92 -39.94 25.71
N GLY A 369 -6.74 -40.09 27.02
CA GLY A 369 -7.86 -40.00 28.00
C GLY A 369 -8.50 -38.61 27.98
N ASP A 370 -7.68 -37.58 27.88
CA ASP A 370 -8.13 -36.19 27.82
C ASP A 370 -8.86 -35.91 26.49
N ALA A 371 -8.36 -36.41 25.36
CA ALA A 371 -9.02 -36.32 24.06
C ALA A 371 -10.37 -37.08 24.04
N GLU A 372 -10.44 -38.29 24.66
CA GLU A 372 -11.69 -39.05 24.75
C GLU A 372 -12.72 -38.33 25.64
N ALA A 373 -12.28 -37.65 26.71
CA ALA A 373 -13.16 -36.87 27.59
C ALA A 373 -13.70 -35.64 26.85
N ALA A 374 -12.83 -34.88 26.14
CA ALA A 374 -13.22 -33.75 25.30
C ALA A 374 -14.18 -34.17 24.18
N TYR A 375 -13.92 -35.28 23.51
CA TYR A 375 -14.83 -35.83 22.50
C TYR A 375 -16.22 -36.13 23.05
N ALA A 376 -16.30 -36.75 24.23
CA ALA A 376 -17.58 -37.10 24.87
C ALA A 376 -18.39 -35.83 25.20
N GLU A 377 -17.73 -34.80 25.71
CA GLU A 377 -18.34 -33.50 26.04
C GLU A 377 -18.83 -32.81 24.76
N LEU A 378 -17.95 -32.67 23.77
CA LEU A 378 -18.25 -31.97 22.51
C LEU A 378 -19.30 -32.69 21.65
N LYS A 379 -19.40 -34.00 21.75
CA LYS A 379 -20.48 -34.74 21.09
C LYS A 379 -21.85 -34.45 21.70
N ALA A 380 -21.91 -34.09 22.99
CA ALA A 380 -23.13 -33.68 23.67
C ALA A 380 -23.42 -32.20 23.50
N HIS A 381 -22.35 -31.37 23.41
CA HIS A 381 -22.38 -29.92 23.37
C HIS A 381 -21.42 -29.37 22.33
N PRO A 382 -21.69 -29.57 21.02
CA PRO A 382 -20.78 -29.13 19.93
C PRO A 382 -20.56 -27.61 19.88
N GLU A 383 -21.50 -26.84 20.43
CA GLU A 383 -21.41 -25.38 20.57
C GLU A 383 -20.23 -24.92 21.44
N ASN A 384 -19.73 -25.78 22.33
CA ASN A 384 -18.62 -25.47 23.22
C ASN A 384 -17.25 -25.64 22.57
N PHE A 385 -17.16 -26.03 21.27
CA PHE A 385 -15.90 -26.39 20.64
C PHE A 385 -14.90 -25.23 20.65
N ASP A 386 -15.31 -24.04 20.22
CA ASP A 386 -14.43 -22.86 20.17
C ASP A 386 -13.87 -22.53 21.56
N ALA A 387 -14.73 -22.47 22.59
CA ALA A 387 -14.31 -22.16 23.94
C ALA A 387 -13.34 -23.23 24.50
N MET A 388 -13.64 -24.51 24.27
CA MET A 388 -12.78 -25.61 24.72
C MET A 388 -11.43 -25.60 23.98
N ALA A 389 -11.42 -25.36 22.67
CA ALA A 389 -10.18 -25.27 21.88
C ALA A 389 -9.26 -24.18 22.43
N ARG A 390 -9.80 -23.00 22.75
CA ARG A 390 -9.04 -21.88 23.33
C ARG A 390 -8.48 -22.18 24.72
N GLU A 391 -9.21 -22.99 25.52
CA GLU A 391 -8.88 -23.25 26.92
C GLU A 391 -7.86 -24.39 27.08
N VAL A 392 -8.00 -25.47 26.29
CA VAL A 392 -7.29 -26.74 26.60
C VAL A 392 -6.48 -27.31 25.44
N SER A 393 -6.45 -26.67 24.28
CA SER A 393 -5.68 -27.20 23.16
C SER A 393 -4.20 -26.88 23.32
N ASP A 394 -3.34 -27.89 23.11
CA ASP A 394 -1.89 -27.74 23.04
C ASP A 394 -1.42 -27.22 21.66
N GLU A 395 -2.33 -26.99 20.71
CA GLU A 395 -2.04 -26.30 19.47
C GLU A 395 -1.76 -24.81 19.73
N PRO A 396 -0.55 -24.28 19.38
CA PRO A 396 -0.19 -22.90 19.76
C PRO A 396 -1.16 -21.82 19.26
N SER A 397 -1.77 -22.04 18.08
CA SER A 397 -2.72 -21.07 17.47
C SER A 397 -4.15 -21.19 18.01
N ALA A 398 -4.47 -22.22 18.77
CA ALA A 398 -5.84 -22.50 19.18
C ALA A 398 -6.44 -21.42 20.08
N ALA A 399 -5.63 -20.77 20.92
CA ALA A 399 -6.05 -19.66 21.77
C ALA A 399 -6.64 -18.49 20.97
N GLU A 400 -6.13 -18.26 19.76
CA GLU A 400 -6.57 -17.19 18.86
C GLU A 400 -7.65 -17.65 17.88
N THR A 401 -7.49 -18.86 17.33
CA THR A 401 -8.34 -19.35 16.22
C THR A 401 -9.55 -20.19 16.67
N GLY A 402 -9.61 -20.60 17.95
CA GLY A 402 -10.60 -21.60 18.38
C GLY A 402 -10.39 -22.96 17.72
N GLY A 403 -9.14 -23.27 17.34
CA GLY A 403 -8.73 -24.51 16.69
C GLY A 403 -9.03 -24.58 15.19
N LYS A 404 -9.50 -23.48 14.56
CA LYS A 404 -9.76 -23.45 13.11
C LYS A 404 -8.46 -23.64 12.33
N GLN A 405 -8.55 -24.46 11.27
CA GLN A 405 -7.41 -24.83 10.44
C GLN A 405 -7.55 -24.27 9.03
N PRO A 406 -6.44 -24.12 8.28
CA PRO A 406 -6.48 -23.81 6.85
C PRO A 406 -7.33 -24.83 6.08
N TRP A 407 -7.59 -24.55 4.79
CA TRP A 407 -8.16 -25.52 3.90
C TRP A 407 -7.23 -26.72 3.70
N TYR A 408 -7.78 -27.93 3.83
CA TYR A 408 -7.10 -29.18 3.53
C TYR A 408 -7.63 -29.81 2.26
N PHE A 409 -6.71 -30.32 1.44
CA PHE A 409 -6.96 -30.97 0.15
C PHE A 409 -6.32 -32.35 0.13
N GLU A 410 -6.64 -33.19 -0.85
CA GLU A 410 -5.98 -34.48 -1.04
C GLU A 410 -4.45 -34.32 -1.20
N SER A 411 -4.02 -33.23 -1.84
CA SER A 411 -2.60 -32.89 -2.02
C SER A 411 -1.91 -32.31 -0.78
N SER A 412 -2.65 -31.98 0.29
CA SER A 412 -2.09 -31.40 1.52
C SER A 412 -1.08 -32.34 2.18
N THR A 413 0.08 -31.78 2.58
CA THR A 413 1.13 -32.51 3.28
C THR A 413 0.84 -32.52 4.78
N ILE A 414 -0.01 -33.46 5.22
CA ILE A 414 -0.38 -33.70 6.62
C ILE A 414 -0.31 -35.19 6.89
N GLU A 415 -0.32 -35.60 8.16
CA GLU A 415 -0.25 -37.00 8.52
C GLU A 415 -1.46 -37.81 8.06
N GLU A 416 -1.22 -39.00 7.53
CA GLU A 416 -2.26 -39.85 6.94
C GLU A 416 -3.45 -40.14 7.87
N PRO A 417 -3.29 -40.46 9.18
CA PRO A 417 -4.43 -40.70 10.04
C PRO A 417 -5.37 -39.48 10.19
N PHE A 418 -4.77 -38.27 10.24
CA PHE A 418 -5.53 -37.02 10.29
C PHE A 418 -6.21 -36.76 8.94
N LYS A 419 -5.48 -36.92 7.84
CA LYS A 419 -5.99 -36.75 6.46
C LYS A 419 -7.15 -37.69 6.17
N ASP A 420 -7.00 -38.98 6.45
CA ASP A 420 -8.03 -39.99 6.23
C ASP A 420 -9.33 -39.66 7.00
N ALA A 421 -9.19 -39.13 8.20
CA ALA A 421 -10.33 -38.77 9.03
C ALA A 421 -11.11 -37.57 8.44
N ILE A 422 -10.41 -36.51 8.04
CA ILE A 422 -11.05 -35.28 7.58
C ILE A 422 -11.57 -35.34 6.13
N LEU A 423 -11.00 -36.23 5.30
CA LEU A 423 -11.42 -36.45 3.91
C LEU A 423 -12.37 -37.67 3.78
N ALA A 424 -12.79 -38.28 4.88
CA ALA A 424 -13.69 -39.41 4.85
C ALA A 424 -15.03 -39.05 4.17
N PRO A 425 -15.58 -39.92 3.31
CA PRO A 425 -16.82 -39.62 2.61
C PRO A 425 -18.02 -39.61 3.57
N GLY A 426 -18.93 -38.65 3.35
CA GLY A 426 -20.20 -38.59 4.07
C GLY A 426 -20.14 -37.87 5.43
N LEU A 427 -19.09 -37.05 5.67
CA LEU A 427 -19.04 -36.15 6.81
C LEU A 427 -20.09 -35.04 6.66
N GLU A 428 -20.73 -34.69 7.75
CA GLU A 428 -21.74 -33.63 7.81
C GLU A 428 -21.19 -32.40 8.55
N PRO A 429 -21.48 -31.16 8.10
CA PRO A 429 -21.09 -29.95 8.83
C PRO A 429 -21.49 -29.99 10.30
N GLY A 430 -20.53 -29.63 11.17
CA GLY A 430 -20.70 -29.68 12.64
C GLY A 430 -20.38 -31.04 13.27
N GLN A 431 -20.12 -32.09 12.48
CA GLN A 431 -19.82 -33.42 13.01
C GLN A 431 -18.50 -33.45 13.78
N ILE A 432 -18.53 -33.98 15.00
CA ILE A 432 -17.33 -34.25 15.81
C ILE A 432 -16.84 -35.67 15.49
N LEU A 433 -15.57 -35.79 15.10
CA LEU A 433 -14.91 -37.04 14.75
C LEU A 433 -14.35 -37.72 16.02
N GLU A 434 -14.25 -39.07 15.99
CA GLU A 434 -13.53 -39.79 17.04
C GLU A 434 -12.05 -39.33 17.11
N PRO A 435 -11.43 -39.31 18.32
CA PRO A 435 -10.06 -38.85 18.45
C PRO A 435 -9.08 -39.55 17.51
N VAL A 436 -8.27 -38.78 16.79
CA VAL A 436 -7.31 -39.26 15.82
C VAL A 436 -5.88 -39.01 16.33
N ILE A 437 -5.03 -40.00 16.21
CA ILE A 437 -3.63 -39.90 16.62
C ILE A 437 -2.73 -39.36 15.49
N SER A 438 -1.78 -38.51 15.85
CA SER A 438 -0.65 -38.07 15.01
C SER A 438 0.66 -38.15 15.75
N SER A 439 1.77 -37.72 15.14
CA SER A 439 3.05 -37.60 15.84
C SER A 439 3.07 -36.48 16.89
N PHE A 440 2.13 -35.54 16.84
CA PHE A 440 2.00 -34.42 17.79
C PHE A 440 1.12 -34.74 19.01
N GLY A 441 0.22 -35.69 18.88
CA GLY A 441 -0.74 -35.99 19.95
C GLY A 441 -2.05 -36.60 19.43
N TRP A 442 -3.11 -36.43 20.22
CA TRP A 442 -4.46 -36.84 19.90
C TRP A 442 -5.33 -35.64 19.53
N HIS A 443 -5.99 -35.71 18.38
CA HIS A 443 -6.83 -34.64 17.85
C HIS A 443 -8.30 -34.98 18.01
N VAL A 444 -9.08 -34.09 18.63
CA VAL A 444 -10.53 -34.07 18.52
C VAL A 444 -10.89 -33.08 17.42
N ILE A 445 -11.51 -33.56 16.34
CA ILE A 445 -11.74 -32.81 15.13
C ILE A 445 -13.24 -32.54 14.95
N GLN A 446 -13.58 -31.31 14.58
CA GLN A 446 -14.91 -30.99 14.06
C GLN A 446 -14.80 -30.69 12.57
N PHE A 447 -15.59 -31.39 11.78
CA PHE A 447 -15.74 -31.09 10.36
C PHE A 447 -16.64 -29.86 10.22
N LEU A 448 -16.12 -28.80 9.65
CA LEU A 448 -16.86 -27.56 9.47
C LEU A 448 -17.67 -27.61 8.16
N ARG A 449 -17.02 -27.85 7.04
CA ARG A 449 -17.66 -27.93 5.73
C ARG A 449 -16.73 -28.43 4.61
N PRO A 450 -17.28 -28.95 3.50
CA PRO A 450 -16.54 -29.11 2.25
C PRO A 450 -16.43 -27.74 1.55
N GLU A 451 -15.54 -27.62 0.57
CA GLU A 451 -15.41 -26.42 -0.27
C GLU A 451 -16.74 -26.08 -1.02
N GLY A 452 -17.47 -27.08 -1.46
CA GLY A 452 -18.81 -26.92 -2.03
C GLY A 452 -18.86 -25.99 -3.24
N GLU A 453 -19.79 -25.03 -3.23
CA GLU A 453 -19.98 -24.00 -4.27
C GLU A 453 -19.08 -22.78 -4.08
N GLY A 454 -18.17 -22.81 -3.09
CA GLY A 454 -17.21 -21.75 -2.78
C GLY A 454 -17.65 -20.84 -1.63
N GLU A 455 -16.73 -19.91 -1.25
CA GLU A 455 -16.90 -19.06 -0.08
C GLU A 455 -18.07 -18.08 -0.21
N GLN A 456 -18.32 -17.56 -1.42
CA GLN A 456 -19.47 -16.67 -1.62
C GLN A 456 -20.80 -17.38 -1.33
N ALA A 457 -20.98 -18.58 -1.87
CA ALA A 457 -22.20 -19.36 -1.65
C ALA A 457 -22.34 -19.73 -0.17
N TRP A 458 -21.20 -19.97 0.52
CA TRP A 458 -21.21 -20.21 1.95
C TRP A 458 -21.62 -18.95 2.74
N ALA A 459 -21.06 -17.78 2.42
CA ALA A 459 -21.46 -16.51 3.01
C ALA A 459 -22.96 -16.23 2.82
N GLU A 460 -23.50 -16.48 1.60
CA GLU A 460 -24.93 -16.36 1.30
C GLU A 460 -25.78 -17.34 2.14
N SER A 461 -25.28 -18.56 2.39
CA SER A 461 -25.96 -19.52 3.25
C SER A 461 -25.98 -19.12 4.72
N LEU A 462 -24.88 -18.48 5.21
CA LEU A 462 -24.82 -17.92 6.55
C LEU A 462 -25.76 -16.72 6.69
N LYS A 463 -25.83 -15.86 5.66
CA LYS A 463 -26.81 -14.75 5.62
C LYS A 463 -28.24 -15.29 5.72
N ALA A 464 -28.57 -16.33 4.98
CA ALA A 464 -29.90 -16.96 5.06
C ALA A 464 -30.21 -17.49 6.46
N GLN A 465 -29.23 -18.11 7.15
CA GLN A 465 -29.41 -18.58 8.53
C GLN A 465 -29.64 -17.40 9.49
N LEU A 466 -28.94 -16.28 9.30
CA LEU A 466 -29.12 -15.05 10.07
C LEU A 466 -30.51 -14.44 9.85
N ASP A 467 -30.98 -14.45 8.61
CA ASP A 467 -32.34 -13.99 8.28
C ASP A 467 -33.43 -14.89 8.89
N ASP A 468 -33.16 -16.16 9.08
CA ASP A 468 -34.03 -17.12 9.78
C ASP A 468 -33.89 -17.03 11.33
N GLY A 469 -33.03 -16.14 11.84
CA GLY A 469 -32.90 -15.81 13.26
C GLY A 469 -31.80 -16.56 14.00
N ALA A 470 -30.81 -17.10 13.30
CA ALA A 470 -29.60 -17.65 13.93
C ALA A 470 -28.84 -16.56 14.71
N ASP A 471 -28.12 -16.97 15.74
CA ASP A 471 -27.29 -16.07 16.53
C ASP A 471 -26.04 -15.65 15.76
N PHE A 472 -25.85 -14.33 15.58
CA PHE A 472 -24.74 -13.77 14.80
C PHE A 472 -23.39 -14.10 15.42
N GLU A 473 -23.23 -13.86 16.72
CA GLU A 473 -21.96 -14.09 17.42
C GLU A 473 -21.57 -15.56 17.42
N GLN A 474 -22.55 -16.48 17.53
CA GLN A 474 -22.27 -17.91 17.43
C GLN A 474 -21.80 -18.29 16.02
N LEU A 475 -22.45 -17.78 14.96
CA LEU A 475 -22.01 -18.04 13.59
C LEU A 475 -20.62 -17.44 13.31
N VAL A 476 -20.31 -16.30 13.91
CA VAL A 476 -18.95 -15.71 13.84
C VAL A 476 -17.93 -16.64 14.49
N ARG A 477 -18.16 -17.07 15.74
CA ARG A 477 -17.24 -17.98 16.43
C ARG A 477 -17.00 -19.27 15.64
N ASP A 478 -18.04 -19.80 15.01
CA ASP A 478 -17.96 -21.05 14.26
C ASP A 478 -17.31 -20.91 12.88
N ASN A 479 -17.52 -19.78 12.19
CA ASN A 479 -17.20 -19.65 10.76
C ASN A 479 -16.19 -18.54 10.42
N SER A 480 -16.16 -17.43 11.16
CA SER A 480 -15.31 -16.28 10.84
C SER A 480 -13.83 -16.59 11.03
N GLU A 481 -13.01 -16.08 10.13
CA GLU A 481 -11.55 -16.13 10.22
C GLU A 481 -10.95 -14.75 10.57
N SER A 482 -11.79 -13.80 11.01
CA SER A 482 -11.35 -12.53 11.57
C SER A 482 -10.63 -12.74 12.92
N ASP A 483 -9.68 -11.87 13.25
CA ASP A 483 -9.02 -11.82 14.55
C ASP A 483 -10.01 -11.59 15.70
N THR A 484 -11.15 -10.93 15.40
CA THR A 484 -12.23 -10.68 16.36
C THR A 484 -13.22 -11.85 16.53
N ALA A 485 -13.02 -12.96 15.80
CA ALA A 485 -13.96 -14.09 15.80
C ALA A 485 -14.21 -14.66 17.21
N GLY A 486 -13.19 -14.72 18.05
CA GLY A 486 -13.31 -15.18 19.46
C GLY A 486 -14.19 -14.28 20.31
N GLU A 487 -14.28 -13.00 20.00
CA GLU A 487 -15.08 -11.98 20.67
C GLU A 487 -16.46 -11.79 20.00
N GLY A 488 -16.85 -12.72 19.11
CA GLY A 488 -18.13 -12.65 18.40
C GLY A 488 -18.15 -11.66 17.25
N GLY A 489 -16.96 -11.25 16.75
CA GLY A 489 -16.79 -10.34 15.61
C GLY A 489 -16.82 -8.86 16.00
N GLU A 490 -16.55 -8.50 17.24
CA GLU A 490 -16.63 -7.12 17.73
C GLU A 490 -15.57 -6.22 17.05
N LEU A 491 -16.00 -5.34 16.14
CA LEU A 491 -15.16 -4.31 15.52
C LEU A 491 -15.20 -2.98 16.29
N GLY A 492 -16.19 -2.81 17.17
CA GLY A 492 -16.41 -1.53 17.84
C GLY A 492 -17.06 -0.48 16.97
N TRP A 493 -16.70 0.78 17.19
CA TRP A 493 -17.27 1.93 16.48
C TRP A 493 -16.45 2.25 15.23
N ILE A 494 -17.08 2.14 14.08
CA ILE A 494 -16.50 2.40 12.76
C ILE A 494 -16.97 3.76 12.26
N ALA A 495 -16.02 4.62 11.90
CA ALA A 495 -16.25 5.90 11.27
C ALA A 495 -16.08 5.81 9.75
N ARG A 496 -16.70 6.73 8.99
CA ARG A 496 -16.44 6.85 7.55
C ARG A 496 -14.99 7.30 7.30
N GLY A 497 -14.34 6.73 6.27
CA GLY A 497 -12.93 6.94 5.95
C GLY A 497 -11.98 6.01 6.71
N GLN A 498 -12.49 5.17 7.61
CA GLN A 498 -11.70 4.23 8.38
C GLN A 498 -11.40 2.93 7.61
N LEU A 499 -12.33 2.45 6.78
CA LEU A 499 -12.23 1.23 5.99
C LEU A 499 -12.23 1.54 4.49
N GLU A 500 -12.06 0.53 3.67
CA GLU A 500 -12.26 0.63 2.21
C GLU A 500 -13.74 0.85 1.88
N GLU A 501 -14.02 1.57 0.77
CA GLU A 501 -15.39 1.96 0.36
C GLU A 501 -16.36 0.78 0.34
N THR A 502 -15.93 -0.37 -0.21
CA THR A 502 -16.78 -1.56 -0.33
C THR A 502 -17.28 -2.04 1.04
N LEU A 503 -16.39 -2.06 2.05
CA LEU A 503 -16.73 -2.45 3.42
C LEU A 503 -17.59 -1.37 4.10
N GLU A 504 -17.24 -0.10 3.92
CA GLU A 504 -18.02 1.02 4.47
C GLU A 504 -19.45 1.07 3.92
N LEU A 505 -19.64 0.83 2.62
CA LEU A 505 -20.97 0.74 2.03
C LEU A 505 -21.76 -0.42 2.67
N GLY A 506 -21.13 -1.58 2.84
CA GLY A 506 -21.74 -2.71 3.54
C GLY A 506 -22.21 -2.36 4.95
N ILE A 507 -21.42 -1.57 5.68
CA ILE A 507 -21.74 -1.14 7.05
C ILE A 507 -22.79 -0.01 7.04
N PHE A 508 -22.55 1.07 6.29
CA PHE A 508 -23.34 2.29 6.40
C PHE A 508 -24.67 2.26 5.61
N ASP A 509 -24.83 1.37 4.64
CA ASP A 509 -26.10 1.16 3.94
C ASP A 509 -27.01 0.18 4.68
N THR A 510 -26.46 -0.60 5.64
CA THR A 510 -27.23 -1.55 6.44
C THR A 510 -27.99 -0.81 7.55
N PRO A 511 -29.31 -1.00 7.70
CA PRO A 511 -30.07 -0.40 8.80
C PRO A 511 -29.60 -0.86 10.19
N VAL A 512 -29.68 0.03 11.17
CA VAL A 512 -29.35 -0.32 12.57
C VAL A 512 -30.24 -1.46 13.06
N GLY A 513 -29.63 -2.48 13.62
CA GLY A 513 -30.27 -3.71 14.11
C GLY A 513 -30.33 -4.84 13.08
N GLU A 514 -29.92 -4.60 11.85
CA GLU A 514 -29.94 -5.58 10.74
C GLU A 514 -28.55 -6.09 10.39
N VAL A 515 -28.52 -7.14 9.57
CA VAL A 515 -27.30 -7.73 8.98
C VAL A 515 -27.21 -7.35 7.51
N SER A 516 -26.04 -6.94 7.07
CA SER A 516 -25.79 -6.58 5.66
C SER A 516 -26.09 -7.73 4.70
N ASP A 517 -26.28 -7.42 3.43
CA ASP A 517 -26.06 -8.41 2.38
C ASP A 517 -24.58 -8.84 2.40
N VAL A 518 -24.25 -9.92 1.68
CA VAL A 518 -22.86 -10.37 1.55
C VAL A 518 -22.05 -9.28 0.84
N VAL A 519 -21.07 -8.73 1.51
CA VAL A 519 -20.13 -7.77 0.97
C VAL A 519 -18.94 -8.53 0.39
N VAL A 520 -18.68 -8.33 -0.90
CA VAL A 520 -17.56 -8.96 -1.61
C VAL A 520 -16.43 -7.96 -1.75
N ASN A 521 -15.31 -8.19 -1.03
CA ASN A 521 -14.09 -7.43 -1.17
C ASN A 521 -13.10 -8.23 -2.04
N ALA A 522 -12.97 -7.82 -3.32
CA ALA A 522 -12.26 -8.59 -4.32
C ALA A 522 -10.76 -8.74 -3.99
N GLY A 523 -10.27 -9.98 -3.97
CA GLY A 523 -8.88 -10.30 -3.64
C GLY A 523 -8.60 -10.44 -2.14
N ASP A 524 -9.62 -10.28 -1.31
CA ASP A 524 -9.56 -10.40 0.14
C ASP A 524 -10.58 -11.43 0.64
N GLY A 525 -11.89 -11.15 0.54
CA GLY A 525 -12.89 -12.13 0.98
C GLY A 525 -14.33 -11.63 0.98
N TYR A 526 -15.13 -12.28 1.82
CA TYR A 526 -16.57 -12.07 1.93
C TYR A 526 -16.90 -11.68 3.37
N TYR A 527 -17.75 -10.67 3.50
CA TYR A 527 -18.09 -10.10 4.79
C TYR A 527 -19.60 -10.06 5.02
N LEU A 528 -20.01 -10.26 6.26
CA LEU A 528 -21.33 -9.93 6.76
C LEU A 528 -21.16 -9.01 7.98
N PHE A 529 -21.84 -7.89 7.97
CA PHE A 529 -21.80 -6.91 9.06
C PHE A 529 -23.14 -6.88 9.78
N LYS A 530 -23.13 -6.91 11.12
CA LYS A 530 -24.31 -6.62 11.94
C LYS A 530 -24.14 -5.25 12.57
N VAL A 531 -25.01 -4.33 12.22
CA VAL A 531 -24.98 -2.97 12.76
C VAL A 531 -25.80 -2.90 14.03
N LEU A 532 -25.15 -2.66 15.16
CA LEU A 532 -25.77 -2.65 16.49
C LEU A 532 -26.37 -1.29 16.84
N ALA A 533 -25.63 -0.20 16.52
CA ALA A 533 -26.04 1.16 16.87
C ALA A 533 -25.40 2.17 15.89
N GLU A 534 -25.93 3.40 15.91
CA GLU A 534 -25.33 4.57 15.25
C GLU A 534 -25.34 5.74 16.22
N GLU A 535 -24.20 6.41 16.37
CA GLU A 535 -24.05 7.59 17.21
C GLU A 535 -23.13 8.62 16.55
N VAL A 536 -23.33 9.90 16.86
CA VAL A 536 -22.35 10.95 16.53
C VAL A 536 -21.28 10.92 17.62
N ARG A 537 -20.04 10.61 17.22
CA ARG A 537 -18.92 10.45 18.15
C ARG A 537 -17.70 11.21 17.66
N GLU A 538 -16.84 11.62 18.59
CA GLU A 538 -15.48 12.06 18.27
C GLU A 538 -14.64 10.86 17.85
N PRO A 539 -13.78 11.01 16.82
CA PRO A 539 -12.82 9.98 16.47
C PRO A 539 -11.89 9.64 17.63
N THR A 540 -11.51 8.39 17.76
CA THR A 540 -10.44 7.95 18.67
C THR A 540 -9.06 8.34 18.14
N ASP A 541 -8.03 8.30 18.98
CA ASP A 541 -6.65 8.56 18.55
C ASP A 541 -6.21 7.62 17.42
N GLU A 542 -6.62 6.35 17.47
CA GLU A 542 -6.37 5.36 16.41
C GLU A 542 -7.08 5.74 15.08
N GLN A 543 -8.35 6.16 15.15
CA GLN A 543 -9.09 6.63 13.97
C GLN A 543 -8.45 7.89 13.38
N LEU A 544 -8.00 8.83 14.22
CA LEU A 544 -7.30 10.04 13.77
C LEU A 544 -6.01 9.66 13.02
N GLN A 545 -5.23 8.71 13.54
CA GLN A 545 -4.03 8.23 12.87
C GLN A 545 -4.36 7.61 11.50
N ILE A 546 -5.41 6.78 11.41
CA ILE A 546 -5.86 6.19 10.15
C ILE A 546 -6.27 7.29 9.15
N PHE A 547 -6.96 8.33 9.61
CA PHE A 547 -7.37 9.43 8.73
C PHE A 547 -6.18 10.25 8.23
N GLU A 548 -5.19 10.49 9.07
CA GLU A 548 -3.94 11.16 8.67
C GLU A 548 -3.17 10.34 7.64
N ASP A 549 -3.01 9.05 7.86
CA ASP A 549 -2.21 8.17 7.01
C ASP A 549 -2.91 7.79 5.70
N GLN A 550 -4.20 7.52 5.73
CA GLN A 550 -4.93 6.87 4.63
C GLN A 550 -6.23 7.57 4.21
N GLY A 551 -6.80 8.44 5.06
CA GLY A 551 -8.13 9.00 4.85
C GLY A 551 -8.28 9.71 3.50
N PHE A 552 -7.32 10.56 3.13
CA PHE A 552 -7.35 11.22 1.82
C PHE A 552 -7.18 10.24 0.66
N SER A 553 -6.27 9.29 0.76
CA SER A 553 -6.01 8.35 -0.34
C SER A 553 -7.21 7.45 -0.62
N ARG A 554 -7.92 7.00 0.42
CA ARG A 554 -9.17 6.25 0.29
C ARG A 554 -10.27 7.09 -0.33
N TRP A 555 -10.55 8.25 0.26
CA TRP A 555 -11.54 9.20 -0.27
C TRP A 555 -11.27 9.54 -1.75
N TYR A 556 -10.00 9.78 -2.12
CA TYR A 556 -9.65 10.11 -3.50
C TYR A 556 -9.80 8.90 -4.44
N SER A 557 -9.44 7.70 -3.99
CA SER A 557 -9.62 6.47 -4.76
C SER A 557 -11.08 6.27 -5.15
N ASP A 558 -12.01 6.47 -4.21
CA ASP A 558 -13.46 6.35 -4.44
C ASP A 558 -13.94 7.38 -5.46
N LYS A 559 -13.49 8.64 -5.32
CA LYS A 559 -13.81 9.70 -6.29
C LYS A 559 -13.25 9.41 -7.68
N LYS A 560 -12.05 8.85 -7.74
CA LYS A 560 -11.39 8.46 -9.00
C LYS A 560 -12.09 7.28 -9.66
N ALA A 561 -12.51 6.28 -8.90
CA ALA A 561 -13.29 5.14 -9.39
C ALA A 561 -14.67 5.55 -9.94
N ALA A 562 -15.31 6.55 -9.33
CA ALA A 562 -16.59 7.10 -9.77
C ALA A 562 -16.49 8.04 -10.98
N ALA A 563 -15.30 8.56 -11.31
CA ALA A 563 -15.08 9.48 -12.42
C ALA A 563 -15.04 8.74 -13.76
N ASN A 564 -15.52 9.40 -14.84
CA ASN A 564 -15.37 8.86 -16.19
C ASN A 564 -14.00 9.24 -16.75
N ILE A 565 -13.03 8.34 -16.62
CA ILE A 565 -11.65 8.50 -17.10
C ILE A 565 -11.43 7.60 -18.31
N GLU A 566 -11.03 8.19 -19.43
CA GLU A 566 -10.71 7.46 -20.67
C GLU A 566 -9.26 7.74 -21.07
N TYR A 567 -8.47 6.69 -21.28
CA TYR A 567 -7.09 6.78 -21.77
C TYR A 567 -7.05 6.46 -23.26
N ALA A 568 -6.66 7.44 -24.09
CA ALA A 568 -6.46 7.26 -25.53
C ALA A 568 -5.04 6.73 -25.83
N ILE A 569 -4.07 7.02 -24.96
CA ILE A 569 -2.73 6.43 -24.95
C ILE A 569 -2.71 5.52 -23.73
N GLY A 570 -2.56 4.21 -23.95
CA GLY A 570 -2.48 3.29 -22.82
C GLY A 570 -1.31 3.69 -21.89
N PRO A 571 -1.43 3.51 -20.56
CA PRO A 571 -0.26 3.53 -19.70
C PRO A 571 0.72 2.52 -20.29
N ALA A 572 1.95 2.94 -20.56
CA ALA A 572 2.99 2.03 -21.03
C ALA A 572 3.14 0.91 -19.99
N ALA A 573 2.78 -0.33 -20.39
CA ALA A 573 2.84 -1.51 -19.56
C ALA A 573 4.29 -1.82 -19.12
#